data_9ae0dd85b40b541623a593601fe3b65c
#
_entry.id   9ae0dd85b40b541623a593601fe3b65c
#
_cell.length_a   1.000
_cell.length_b   1.000
_cell.length_c   1.000
_cell.angle_alpha   90.00
_cell.angle_beta   90.00
_cell.angle_gamma   90.00
#
_symmetry.space_group_name_H-M   'P 1'
#
loop_
_entity.id
_entity.type
_entity.pdbx_description
1 polymer ?
#
loop_
_entity_poly.entity_id
_entity_poly.type
_entity_poly.pdbx_seq_one_letter_code
_entity_poly.pdbx_strand_id
1 'polypeptide(L)'
;MITKETAREIYNCYQQIEEIDKIKSDMVEEIERVRKKEKEDTRPIPENDNSFGKYGKGMQLGVPDGYNSSMRIFSISPTIGIMVMDEQKSNLEKRLRELETIAKLEMSNPLN
;
A
#
# COMPACT_ATOMS: atom_id res chain seq x y z
N MET A 1 -26.16 -19.23 2.51
CA MET A 1 -24.82 -19.67 2.05
C MET A 1 -24.13 -18.53 1.34
N ILE A 2 -22.85 -18.32 1.63
CA ILE A 2 -22.08 -17.25 0.99
C ILE A 2 -21.85 -17.60 -0.48
N THR A 3 -22.06 -16.64 -1.38
CA THR A 3 -21.76 -16.86 -2.79
C THR A 3 -20.25 -16.93 -3.04
N LYS A 4 -19.86 -17.58 -4.14
CA LYS A 4 -18.46 -17.65 -4.54
C LYS A 4 -17.88 -16.26 -4.81
N GLU A 5 -18.70 -15.38 -5.36
CA GLU A 5 -18.29 -14.01 -5.68
C GLU A 5 -17.97 -13.24 -4.40
N THR A 6 -18.85 -13.29 -3.39
CA THR A 6 -18.62 -12.64 -2.11
C THR A 6 -17.38 -13.19 -1.41
N ALA A 7 -17.22 -14.51 -1.39
CA ALA A 7 -16.05 -15.15 -0.79
C ALA A 7 -14.76 -14.72 -1.49
N ARG A 8 -14.78 -14.65 -2.82
CA ARG A 8 -13.62 -14.23 -3.61
C ARG A 8 -13.25 -12.76 -3.33
N GLU A 9 -14.24 -11.89 -3.26
CA GLU A 9 -13.99 -10.49 -2.97
C GLU A 9 -13.43 -10.28 -1.57
N ILE A 10 -13.94 -11.02 -0.58
CA ILE A 10 -13.40 -10.99 0.78
C ILE A 10 -11.94 -11.43 0.78
N TYR A 11 -11.66 -12.56 0.13
CA TYR A 11 -10.30 -13.08 0.02
C TYR A 11 -9.36 -12.08 -0.64
N ASN A 12 -9.80 -11.46 -1.73
CA ASN A 12 -9.01 -10.46 -2.44
C ASN A 12 -8.73 -9.23 -1.57
N CYS A 13 -9.71 -8.78 -0.78
CA CYS A 13 -9.51 -7.68 0.15
C CYS A 13 -8.43 -8.01 1.18
N TYR A 14 -8.49 -9.19 1.78
CA TYR A 14 -7.46 -9.63 2.74
C TYR A 14 -6.09 -9.71 2.11
N GLN A 15 -6.00 -10.26 0.90
CA GLN A 15 -4.74 -10.36 0.18
C GLN A 15 -4.12 -8.98 -0.08
N GLN A 16 -4.93 -8.04 -0.52
CA GLN A 16 -4.46 -6.69 -0.80
C GLN A 16 -4.03 -5.96 0.48
N ILE A 17 -4.76 -6.16 1.57
CA ILE A 17 -4.40 -5.57 2.87
C ILE A 17 -3.05 -6.13 3.35
N GLU A 18 -2.87 -7.45 3.26
CA GLU A 18 -1.60 -8.09 3.62
C GLU A 18 -0.45 -7.57 2.77
N GLU A 19 -0.67 -7.40 1.48
CA GLU A 19 0.33 -6.87 0.56
C GLU A 19 0.71 -5.44 0.93
N ILE A 20 -0.28 -4.60 1.23
CA ILE A 20 -0.04 -3.23 1.66
C ILE A 20 0.75 -3.19 2.96
N ASP A 21 0.38 -4.01 3.95
CA ASP A 21 1.08 -4.07 5.22
C ASP A 21 2.54 -4.51 5.06
N LYS A 22 2.78 -5.47 4.18
CA LYS A 22 4.13 -5.93 3.89
C LYS A 22 4.98 -4.85 3.23
N ILE A 23 4.44 -4.22 2.20
CA ILE A 23 5.14 -3.14 1.50
C ILE A 23 5.43 -1.99 2.45
N LYS A 24 4.44 -1.61 3.25
CA LYS A 24 4.59 -0.53 4.22
C LYS A 24 5.67 -0.86 5.26
N SER A 25 5.69 -2.08 5.76
CA SER A 25 6.70 -2.54 6.71
C SER A 25 8.10 -2.47 6.10
N ASP A 26 8.25 -2.94 4.87
CA ASP A 26 9.52 -2.90 4.16
C ASP A 26 9.97 -1.45 3.93
N MET A 27 9.05 -0.56 3.60
CA MET A 27 9.36 0.85 3.42
C MET A 27 9.81 1.52 4.72
N VAL A 28 9.13 1.24 5.82
CA VAL A 28 9.48 1.79 7.13
C VAL A 28 10.88 1.34 7.55
N GLU A 29 11.19 0.06 7.34
CA GLU A 29 12.52 -0.47 7.61
C GLU A 29 13.59 0.24 6.78
N GLU A 30 13.32 0.45 5.50
CA GLU A 30 14.26 1.13 4.62
C GLU A 30 14.45 2.60 5.01
N ILE A 31 13.39 3.28 5.39
CA ILE A 31 13.45 4.66 5.88
C ILE A 31 14.33 4.73 7.13
N GLU A 32 14.13 3.82 8.08
CA GLU A 32 14.93 3.78 9.30
C GLU A 32 16.39 3.47 9.01
N ARG A 33 16.66 2.57 8.08
CA ARG A 33 18.02 2.22 7.68
C ARG A 33 18.75 3.44 7.09
N VAL A 34 18.08 4.19 6.24
CA VAL A 34 18.66 5.39 5.63
C VAL A 34 18.89 6.47 6.68
N ARG A 35 17.94 6.68 7.58
CA ARG A 35 18.11 7.64 8.69
C ARG A 35 19.27 7.29 9.60
N LYS A 36 19.47 6.02 9.85
CA LYS A 36 20.57 5.53 10.68
C LYS A 36 21.92 5.82 10.02
N LYS A 37 22.03 5.60 8.72
CA LYS A 37 23.22 5.93 7.95
C LYS A 37 23.49 7.44 7.93
N GLU A 38 22.45 8.24 7.83
CA GLU A 38 22.57 9.68 7.83
C GLU A 38 23.05 10.22 9.20
N LYS A 39 22.64 9.57 10.29
CA LYS A 39 23.14 9.92 11.63
C LYS A 39 24.60 9.54 11.84
N GLU A 40 25.05 8.48 11.22
CA GLU A 40 26.46 8.07 11.24
C GLU A 40 27.31 8.97 10.36
N ASP A 41 26.74 9.49 9.30
CA ASP A 41 27.36 10.47 8.42
C ASP A 41 27.08 11.85 9.00
N THR A 42 28.03 12.45 9.68
CA THR A 42 27.90 13.68 10.46
C THR A 42 27.57 14.95 9.66
N ARG A 43 27.03 14.81 8.48
CA ARG A 43 26.62 15.94 7.64
C ARG A 43 25.26 16.46 8.06
N PRO A 44 25.09 17.77 8.24
CA PRO A 44 23.77 18.31 8.53
C PRO A 44 22.85 18.11 7.35
N ILE A 45 21.67 17.52 7.62
CA ILE A 45 20.65 17.33 6.60
C ILE A 45 19.82 18.61 6.56
N PRO A 46 19.73 19.31 5.40
CA PRO A 46 18.85 20.45 5.27
C PRO A 46 17.39 20.03 5.50
N GLU A 47 16.67 20.82 6.30
CA GLU A 47 15.26 20.51 6.61
C GLU A 47 14.36 20.40 5.40
N ASN A 48 14.74 21.04 4.29
CA ASN A 48 13.98 21.03 3.05
C ASN A 48 14.47 20.00 2.04
N ASP A 49 15.43 19.20 2.43
CA ASP A 49 15.94 18.20 1.51
C ASP A 49 14.98 17.01 1.51
N ASN A 50 14.40 16.72 0.38
CA ASN A 50 13.84 15.43 0.11
C ASN A 50 15.02 14.46 0.04
N SER A 51 15.66 14.26 1.18
CA SER A 51 16.94 13.59 1.31
C SER A 51 16.92 12.13 0.89
N PHE A 52 15.74 11.61 0.65
CA PHE A 52 15.58 10.32 0.02
C PHE A 52 16.15 10.29 -1.39
N GLY A 53 16.28 11.46 -2.05
CA GLY A 53 16.94 11.55 -3.35
C GLY A 53 18.43 11.40 -3.30
N LYS A 54 19.06 11.63 -2.14
CA LYS A 54 20.51 11.62 -2.01
C LYS A 54 21.07 10.26 -1.59
N TYR A 55 20.38 9.55 -0.72
CA TYR A 55 20.83 8.27 -0.15
C TYR A 55 19.81 7.15 -0.28
N GLY A 56 18.55 7.49 -0.44
CA GLY A 56 17.48 6.55 -0.67
C GLY A 56 16.74 6.96 -1.91
N LYS A 57 16.51 6.01 -2.76
CA LYS A 57 15.64 6.25 -3.89
C LYS A 57 14.24 6.50 -3.35
N GLY A 58 13.62 7.59 -3.74
CA GLY A 58 12.22 7.81 -3.46
C GLY A 58 11.41 6.63 -3.99
N MET A 59 10.22 6.47 -3.47
CA MET A 59 9.32 5.44 -3.95
C MET A 59 9.02 5.66 -5.43
N GLN A 60 9.14 4.62 -6.23
CA GLN A 60 8.86 4.68 -7.65
C GLN A 60 7.53 4.00 -7.94
N LEU A 61 6.67 4.71 -8.68
CA LEU A 61 5.41 4.17 -9.16
C LEU A 61 5.52 3.93 -10.65
N GLY A 62 5.35 2.68 -11.06
CA GLY A 62 5.27 2.33 -12.47
C GLY A 62 3.82 2.35 -12.93
N VAL A 63 3.52 3.20 -13.91
CA VAL A 63 2.19 3.24 -14.52
C VAL A 63 2.31 2.68 -15.93
N PRO A 64 1.54 1.63 -16.27
CA PRO A 64 1.60 1.07 -17.61
C PRO A 64 1.24 2.11 -18.67
N ASP A 65 2.09 2.22 -19.68
CA ASP A 65 1.79 3.03 -20.85
C ASP A 65 0.88 2.18 -21.75
N GLY A 66 -0.29 2.70 -22.10
CA GLY A 66 -1.32 1.94 -22.82
C GLY A 66 -0.95 1.44 -24.20
N TYR A 67 0.20 1.81 -24.72
CA TYR A 67 0.61 1.46 -26.08
C TYR A 67 1.73 0.43 -26.17
N ASN A 68 2.51 0.28 -25.12
CA ASN A 68 3.63 -0.64 -25.08
C ASN A 68 3.73 -1.29 -23.72
N SER A 69 4.51 -2.35 -23.64
CA SER A 69 4.84 -2.98 -22.36
C SER A 69 5.76 -2.11 -21.49
N SER A 70 6.05 -0.88 -21.91
CA SER A 70 6.83 0.06 -21.11
C SER A 70 6.00 0.70 -20.02
N MET A 71 6.66 1.00 -18.92
CA MET A 71 6.05 1.64 -17.76
C MET A 71 6.60 3.05 -17.60
N ARG A 72 5.73 3.99 -17.31
CA ARG A 72 6.14 5.32 -16.89
C ARG A 72 6.43 5.28 -15.41
N ILE A 73 7.61 5.72 -15.02
CA ILE A 73 8.04 5.69 -13.62
C ILE A 73 7.96 7.09 -13.04
N PHE A 74 7.23 7.19 -11.94
CA PHE A 74 7.11 8.44 -11.18
C PHE A 74 7.77 8.23 -9.82
N SER A 75 8.57 9.22 -9.41
CA SER A 75 9.19 9.19 -8.09
C SER A 75 8.33 10.01 -7.12
N ILE A 76 7.98 9.42 -5.99
CA ILE A 76 7.24 10.11 -4.93
C ILE A 76 7.98 9.97 -3.62
N SER A 77 7.77 10.92 -2.70
CA SER A 77 8.38 10.82 -1.40
C SER A 77 7.80 9.62 -0.64
N PRO A 78 8.61 8.94 0.19
CA PRO A 78 8.12 7.82 0.99
C PRO A 78 6.97 8.20 1.92
N THR A 79 6.96 9.43 2.43
CA THR A 79 5.87 9.91 3.28
C THR A 79 4.55 9.92 2.51
N ILE A 80 4.53 10.45 1.29
CA ILE A 80 3.35 10.44 0.45
C ILE A 80 2.95 9.00 0.11
N GLY A 81 3.92 8.16 -0.20
CA GLY A 81 3.67 6.75 -0.49
C GLY A 81 2.98 6.03 0.66
N ILE A 82 3.44 6.26 1.88
CA ILE A 82 2.82 5.68 3.08
C ILE A 82 1.40 6.19 3.27
N MET A 83 1.18 7.50 3.07
CA MET A 83 -0.16 8.09 3.17
C MET A 83 -1.13 7.46 2.17
N VAL A 84 -0.69 7.28 0.92
CA VAL A 84 -1.51 6.64 -0.11
C VAL A 84 -1.84 5.19 0.28
N MET A 85 -0.86 4.45 0.80
CA MET A 85 -1.09 3.08 1.23
C MET A 85 -2.04 2.99 2.42
N ASP A 86 -1.92 3.89 3.39
CA ASP A 86 -2.82 3.94 4.54
C ASP A 86 -4.26 4.25 4.11
N GLU A 87 -4.43 5.16 3.16
CA GLU A 87 -5.74 5.49 2.61
C GLU A 87 -6.33 4.30 1.86
N GLN A 88 -5.53 3.64 1.05
CA GLN A 88 -5.96 2.46 0.30
C GLN A 88 -6.35 1.33 1.25
N LYS A 89 -5.57 1.10 2.30
CA LYS A 89 -5.89 0.11 3.32
C LYS A 89 -7.22 0.43 4.00
N SER A 90 -7.44 1.70 4.35
CA SER A 90 -8.69 2.14 4.96
C SER A 90 -9.89 1.87 4.05
N ASN A 91 -9.74 2.13 2.76
CA ASN A 91 -10.79 1.85 1.77
C ASN A 91 -11.07 0.36 1.65
N LEU A 92 -10.03 -0.47 1.66
CA LEU A 92 -10.18 -1.92 1.63
C LEU A 92 -10.86 -2.45 2.89
N GLU A 93 -10.54 -1.91 4.04
CA GLU A 93 -11.19 -2.28 5.31
C GLU A 93 -12.67 -1.92 5.31
N LYS A 94 -13.03 -0.76 4.74
CA LYS A 94 -14.43 -0.38 4.57
C LYS A 94 -15.15 -1.34 3.64
N ARG A 95 -14.53 -1.68 2.52
CA ARG A 95 -15.10 -2.63 1.58
C ARG A 95 -15.26 -4.00 2.23
N LEU A 96 -14.28 -4.42 3.02
CA LEU A 96 -14.35 -5.69 3.74
C LEU A 96 -15.53 -5.73 4.70
N ARG A 97 -15.80 -4.64 5.43
CA ARG A 97 -16.96 -4.57 6.32
C ARG A 97 -18.28 -4.65 5.54
N GLU A 98 -18.35 -4.00 4.38
CA GLU A 98 -19.51 -4.11 3.50
C GLU A 98 -19.72 -5.55 3.03
N LEU A 99 -18.64 -6.22 2.62
CA LEU A 99 -18.69 -7.60 2.18
C LEU A 99 -19.08 -8.55 3.30
N GLU A 100 -18.60 -8.30 4.52
CA GLU A 100 -19.00 -9.09 5.69
C GLU A 100 -20.49 -8.95 5.97
N THR A 101 -21.04 -7.74 5.80
CA THR A 101 -22.48 -7.50 5.94
C THR A 101 -23.24 -8.25 4.86
N ILE A 102 -22.79 -8.21 3.62
CA ILE A 102 -23.38 -8.95 2.51
C ILE A 102 -23.35 -10.46 2.80
N ALA A 103 -22.21 -10.95 3.26
CA ALA A 103 -22.05 -12.36 3.61
C ALA A 103 -23.03 -12.80 4.69
N LYS A 104 -23.23 -11.98 5.72
CA LYS A 104 -24.21 -12.26 6.77
C LYS A 104 -25.62 -12.33 6.23
N LEU A 105 -25.98 -11.43 5.32
CA LEU A 105 -27.29 -11.47 4.67
C LEU A 105 -27.47 -12.72 3.82
N GLU A 106 -26.44 -13.12 3.07
CA GLU A 106 -26.47 -14.33 2.27
C GLU A 106 -26.60 -15.57 3.15
N MET A 107 -25.91 -15.60 4.29
CA MET A 107 -25.96 -16.72 5.21
C MET A 107 -27.30 -16.82 5.92
N SER A 108 -27.98 -15.70 6.16
CA SER A 108 -29.28 -15.68 6.85
C SER A 108 -30.44 -16.00 5.90
N ASN A 109 -30.18 -16.13 4.60
CA ASN A 109 -31.20 -16.47 3.63
C ASN A 109 -30.99 -17.92 3.14
N PRO A 110 -31.75 -18.90 3.71
CA PRO A 110 -31.56 -20.31 3.38
C PRO A 110 -31.97 -20.69 1.97
N LEU A 111 -32.63 -19.80 1.25
CA LEU A 111 -33.10 -20.07 -0.11
C LEU A 111 -32.08 -19.71 -1.19
N ASN A 112 -30.97 -19.13 -0.80
CA ASN A 112 -29.91 -18.77 -1.73
C ASN A 112 -28.85 -19.85 -1.83
#